data_b68871eb8e265394b361f14d9c370585
#
_entry.id   b68871eb8e265394b361f14d9c370585
#
_cell.length_a   1.000
_cell.length_b   1.000
_cell.length_c   1.000
_cell.angle_alpha   90.00
_cell.angle_beta   90.00
_cell.angle_gamma   90.00
#
_symmetry.space_group_name_H-M   'P 1'
#
loop_
_entity.id
_entity.type
_entity.pdbx_description
1 polymer ?
#
loop_
_entity_poly.entity_id
_entity_poly.type
_entity_poly.pdbx_seq_one_letter_code
_entity_poly.pdbx_strand_id
1 'polypeptide(L)'
;FHDFECVVKNAREIFAAPHLIIKQSHKNGTFLSEVLDYDAVFNHSLLGIHGEIEQLKYLSVIIGSRVFSYYHILTNRKWLVERDELEAGDIWQTPIPKPNNAELTEACNIFDKLVNSPKENYLLEQFARNMYRLKEYECYQIDDVIDYVYDYFKNKNRSVSFFRPSIDNYKLYYASLKGILTRTFGTGMGFSGDLYFGNAPL
;
A
#
# COMPACT_ATOMS: atom_id res chain seq x y z
N PHE A 1 -6.98 4.48 -13.68
CA PHE A 1 -7.99 3.52 -14.18
C PHE A 1 -8.49 3.84 -15.59
N HIS A 2 -8.47 5.10 -16.01
CA HIS A 2 -8.99 5.49 -17.36
C HIS A 2 -8.24 4.82 -18.53
N ASP A 3 -7.05 4.27 -18.28
CA ASP A 3 -6.22 3.60 -19.28
C ASP A 3 -6.40 2.08 -19.31
N PHE A 4 -7.27 1.54 -18.46
CA PHE A 4 -7.56 0.11 -18.41
C PHE A 4 -8.95 -0.13 -19.01
N GLU A 5 -9.05 -1.07 -19.96
CA GLU A 5 -10.32 -1.53 -20.50
C GLU A 5 -11.05 -2.43 -19.48
N CYS A 6 -11.44 -1.83 -18.34
CA CYS A 6 -12.17 -2.51 -17.28
C CYS A 6 -13.61 -2.01 -17.24
N VAL A 7 -14.56 -2.93 -17.18
CA VAL A 7 -16.00 -2.62 -17.10
C VAL A 7 -16.48 -2.84 -15.67
N VAL A 8 -16.85 -1.74 -15.00
CA VAL A 8 -17.50 -1.80 -13.67
C VAL A 8 -19.00 -1.45 -13.79
N LYS A 9 -19.51 -1.19 -15.00
CA LYS A 9 -20.81 -0.56 -15.21
C LYS A 9 -22.03 -1.49 -15.27
N ASN A 10 -21.86 -2.77 -15.56
CA ASN A 10 -22.99 -3.70 -15.62
C ASN A 10 -22.83 -4.78 -14.55
N ALA A 11 -23.80 -4.88 -13.68
CA ALA A 11 -23.79 -5.84 -12.58
C ALA A 11 -23.60 -7.31 -13.04
N ARG A 12 -23.92 -7.63 -14.27
CA ARG A 12 -23.76 -8.99 -14.82
C ARG A 12 -22.34 -9.27 -15.30
N GLU A 13 -21.67 -8.29 -15.87
CA GLU A 13 -20.32 -8.45 -16.43
C GLU A 13 -19.27 -8.67 -15.35
N ILE A 14 -19.45 -8.08 -14.18
CA ILE A 14 -18.52 -8.29 -13.03
C ILE A 14 -18.53 -9.73 -12.49
N PHE A 15 -19.56 -10.52 -12.83
CA PHE A 15 -19.68 -11.93 -12.45
C PHE A 15 -19.15 -12.89 -13.51
N ALA A 16 -18.86 -12.39 -14.71
CA ALA A 16 -18.32 -13.18 -15.81
C ALA A 16 -16.78 -13.24 -15.74
N ALA A 17 -16.25 -14.39 -16.09
CA ALA A 17 -14.80 -14.58 -16.17
C ALA A 17 -14.18 -13.88 -17.40
N PRO A 18 -12.90 -13.46 -17.31
CA PRO A 18 -12.12 -13.35 -16.10
C PRO A 18 -12.47 -12.10 -15.28
N HIS A 19 -12.41 -12.18 -13.97
CA HIS A 19 -12.66 -11.04 -13.11
C HIS A 19 -11.76 -11.02 -11.88
N LEU A 20 -11.49 -9.82 -11.38
CA LEU A 20 -10.79 -9.57 -10.13
C LEU A 20 -11.82 -9.30 -9.04
N ILE A 21 -11.75 -10.05 -7.97
CA ILE A 21 -12.56 -9.84 -6.76
C ILE A 21 -11.68 -9.17 -5.71
N ILE A 22 -12.20 -8.11 -5.09
CA ILE A 22 -11.52 -7.33 -4.06
C ILE A 22 -12.42 -7.32 -2.82
N LYS A 23 -11.86 -7.69 -1.68
CA LYS A 23 -12.54 -7.52 -0.40
C LYS A 23 -12.58 -6.04 -0.04
N GLN A 24 -13.77 -5.49 0.22
CA GLN A 24 -13.94 -4.09 0.56
C GLN A 24 -13.17 -3.69 1.84
N SER A 25 -13.17 -4.57 2.84
CA SER A 25 -12.42 -4.34 4.08
C SER A 25 -10.99 -4.88 3.95
N HIS A 26 -10.03 -4.12 4.44
CA HIS A 26 -8.65 -4.59 4.46
C HIS A 26 -8.29 -5.33 5.76
N LYS A 27 -7.18 -6.06 5.73
CA LYS A 27 -6.64 -6.78 6.87
C LYS A 27 -5.17 -6.38 7.05
N ASN A 28 -4.82 -5.96 8.27
CA ASN A 28 -3.45 -5.57 8.61
C ASN A 28 -2.85 -4.51 7.64
N GLY A 29 -3.67 -3.56 7.22
CA GLY A 29 -3.22 -2.48 6.34
C GLY A 29 -3.04 -2.87 4.87
N THR A 30 -3.57 -4.02 4.43
CA THR A 30 -3.54 -4.44 3.02
C THR A 30 -4.87 -4.99 2.57
N PHE A 31 -5.21 -4.82 1.29
CA PHE A 31 -6.42 -5.38 0.69
C PHE A 31 -6.17 -6.79 0.18
N LEU A 32 -7.18 -7.62 0.30
CA LEU A 32 -7.19 -8.95 -0.28
C LEU A 32 -7.93 -8.90 -1.60
N SER A 33 -7.32 -9.44 -2.64
CA SER A 33 -7.91 -9.57 -3.96
C SER A 33 -7.48 -10.87 -4.61
N GLU A 34 -8.31 -11.37 -5.52
CA GLU A 34 -8.06 -12.61 -6.24
C GLU A 34 -8.62 -12.52 -7.66
N VAL A 35 -7.92 -13.08 -8.63
CA VAL A 35 -8.35 -13.18 -10.02
C VAL A 35 -8.98 -14.54 -10.23
N LEU A 36 -10.22 -14.56 -10.72
CA LEU A 36 -10.95 -15.77 -11.04
C LEU A 36 -11.12 -15.91 -12.56
N ASP A 37 -10.86 -17.11 -13.07
CA ASP A 37 -11.00 -17.49 -14.47
C ASP A 37 -12.31 -18.25 -14.76
N TYR A 38 -13.23 -18.24 -13.80
CA TYR A 38 -14.57 -18.84 -13.89
C TYR A 38 -15.64 -17.85 -13.40
N ASP A 39 -16.88 -18.03 -13.87
CA ASP A 39 -17.99 -17.20 -13.45
C ASP A 39 -18.31 -17.41 -11.98
N ALA A 40 -18.43 -16.33 -11.23
CA ALA A 40 -18.72 -16.38 -9.79
C ALA A 40 -19.66 -15.27 -9.36
N VAL A 41 -20.58 -15.60 -8.47
CA VAL A 41 -21.50 -14.63 -7.84
C VAL A 41 -21.01 -14.36 -6.42
N PHE A 42 -20.92 -13.09 -6.07
CA PHE A 42 -20.47 -12.64 -4.75
C PHE A 42 -21.39 -11.57 -4.18
N ASN A 43 -21.32 -11.38 -2.88
CA ASN A 43 -22.16 -10.42 -2.17
C ASN A 43 -21.56 -9.00 -2.18
N HIS A 44 -22.30 -8.05 -1.62
CA HIS A 44 -21.95 -6.62 -1.58
C HIS A 44 -20.69 -6.29 -0.77
N SER A 45 -20.10 -7.23 -0.02
CA SER A 45 -18.82 -7.01 0.69
C SER A 45 -17.58 -7.21 -0.18
N LEU A 46 -17.81 -7.60 -1.44
CA LEU A 46 -16.77 -7.75 -2.45
C LEU A 46 -17.04 -6.80 -3.61
N LEU A 47 -15.97 -6.28 -4.18
CA LEU A 47 -16.00 -5.50 -5.42
C LEU A 47 -15.47 -6.38 -6.56
N GLY A 48 -16.09 -6.30 -7.72
CA GLY A 48 -15.67 -7.01 -8.92
C GLY A 48 -15.16 -6.05 -9.99
N ILE A 49 -14.10 -6.44 -10.66
CA ILE A 49 -13.58 -5.77 -11.86
C ILE A 49 -13.44 -6.82 -12.95
N HIS A 50 -14.09 -6.60 -14.09
CA HIS A 50 -13.97 -7.44 -15.27
C HIS A 50 -12.98 -6.81 -16.26
N GLY A 51 -12.13 -7.61 -16.90
CA GLY A 51 -11.13 -7.15 -17.87
C GLY A 51 -10.18 -8.27 -18.31
N GLU A 52 -9.13 -7.92 -19.03
CA GLU A 52 -8.11 -8.87 -19.46
C GLU A 52 -7.33 -9.45 -18.28
N ILE A 53 -7.10 -10.76 -18.29
CA ILE A 53 -6.54 -11.51 -17.17
C ILE A 53 -5.19 -10.97 -16.68
N GLU A 54 -4.33 -10.55 -17.59
CA GLU A 54 -3.02 -9.99 -17.27
C GLU A 54 -3.13 -8.64 -16.56
N GLN A 55 -4.08 -7.80 -17.02
CA GLN A 55 -4.38 -6.53 -16.37
C GLN A 55 -4.99 -6.73 -14.98
N LEU A 56 -5.87 -7.73 -14.82
CA LEU A 56 -6.46 -8.06 -13.53
C LEU A 56 -5.41 -8.56 -12.53
N LYS A 57 -4.45 -9.39 -12.97
CA LYS A 57 -3.31 -9.81 -12.15
C LYS A 57 -2.45 -8.63 -11.72
N TYR A 58 -2.13 -7.73 -12.66
CA TYR A 58 -1.41 -6.50 -12.35
C TYR A 58 -2.16 -5.65 -11.30
N LEU A 59 -3.45 -5.41 -11.50
CA LEU A 59 -4.28 -4.67 -10.56
C LEU A 59 -4.30 -5.34 -9.18
N SER A 60 -4.40 -6.67 -9.12
CA SER A 60 -4.34 -7.41 -7.86
C SER A 60 -3.03 -7.17 -7.10
N VAL A 61 -1.90 -7.18 -7.80
CA VAL A 61 -0.58 -6.90 -7.22
C VAL A 61 -0.50 -5.47 -6.68
N ILE A 62 -0.99 -4.48 -7.42
CA ILE A 62 -0.99 -3.08 -6.96
C ILE A 62 -1.93 -2.88 -5.77
N ILE A 63 -3.16 -3.39 -5.85
CA ILE A 63 -4.19 -3.25 -4.80
C ILE A 63 -3.77 -3.93 -3.49
N GLY A 64 -3.07 -5.05 -3.57
CA GLY A 64 -2.54 -5.75 -2.41
C GLY A 64 -1.38 -5.03 -1.70
N SER A 65 -0.84 -3.94 -2.25
CA SER A 65 0.33 -3.24 -1.70
C SER A 65 -0.01 -2.27 -0.59
N ARG A 66 0.97 -2.02 0.28
CA ARG A 66 0.93 -0.94 1.28
C ARG A 66 0.84 0.44 0.64
N VAL A 67 1.40 0.61 -0.56
CA VAL A 67 1.33 1.87 -1.32
C VAL A 67 -0.12 2.23 -1.62
N PHE A 68 -0.92 1.26 -2.09
CA PHE A 68 -2.34 1.43 -2.36
C PHE A 68 -3.11 1.78 -1.08
N SER A 69 -2.87 1.05 0.00
CA SER A 69 -3.51 1.30 1.30
C SER A 69 -3.14 2.67 1.87
N TYR A 70 -1.87 3.06 1.78
CA TYR A 70 -1.40 4.38 2.22
C TYR A 70 -2.10 5.52 1.49
N TYR A 71 -2.27 5.40 0.16
CA TYR A 71 -3.02 6.39 -0.61
C TYR A 71 -4.44 6.56 -0.08
N HIS A 72 -5.14 5.46 0.21
CA HIS A 72 -6.50 5.51 0.75
C HIS A 72 -6.56 6.04 2.19
N ILE A 73 -5.59 5.74 3.02
CA ILE A 73 -5.48 6.32 4.37
C ILE A 73 -5.40 7.85 4.29
N LEU A 74 -4.70 8.40 3.32
CA LEU A 74 -4.53 9.84 3.17
C LEU A 74 -5.70 10.55 2.47
N THR A 75 -6.40 9.89 1.57
CA THR A 75 -7.37 10.52 0.66
C THR A 75 -8.82 10.19 0.98
N ASN A 76 -9.10 9.04 1.58
CA ASN A 76 -10.46 8.64 1.91
C ASN A 76 -10.88 9.21 3.28
N ARG A 77 -11.91 10.04 3.29
CA ARG A 77 -12.39 10.74 4.50
C ARG A 77 -12.95 9.82 5.59
N LYS A 78 -13.40 8.62 5.22
CA LYS A 78 -14.01 7.65 6.14
C LYS A 78 -12.97 6.79 6.86
N TRP A 79 -11.77 6.67 6.27
CA TRP A 79 -10.72 5.81 6.80
C TRP A 79 -10.19 6.30 8.15
N LEU A 80 -9.86 5.35 9.01
CA LEU A 80 -9.42 5.55 10.39
C LEU A 80 -10.50 6.15 11.34
N VAL A 81 -11.56 6.75 10.80
CA VAL A 81 -12.60 7.42 11.62
C VAL A 81 -13.86 6.58 11.74
N GLU A 82 -14.42 6.13 10.60
CA GLU A 82 -15.69 5.39 10.57
C GLU A 82 -15.50 3.94 10.09
N ARG A 83 -15.28 3.78 8.80
CA ARG A 83 -15.15 2.50 8.13
C ARG A 83 -13.97 2.52 7.17
N ASP A 84 -13.13 1.48 7.24
CA ASP A 84 -12.06 1.29 6.29
C ASP A 84 -12.54 0.30 5.22
N GLU A 85 -13.49 0.75 4.43
CA GLU A 85 -14.06 0.00 3.32
C GLU A 85 -13.80 0.74 2.03
N LEU A 86 -13.38 0.01 0.99
CA LEU A 86 -13.29 0.52 -0.37
C LEU A 86 -14.66 0.54 -1.00
N GLU A 87 -14.98 1.65 -1.65
CA GLU A 87 -16.10 1.75 -2.56
C GLU A 87 -15.59 1.67 -4.02
N ALA A 88 -16.44 1.30 -4.95
CA ALA A 88 -16.07 1.26 -6.37
C ALA A 88 -15.52 2.61 -6.88
N GLY A 89 -16.07 3.72 -6.37
CA GLY A 89 -15.60 5.06 -6.68
C GLY A 89 -14.18 5.33 -6.22
N ASP A 90 -13.78 4.78 -5.08
CA ASP A 90 -12.42 4.95 -4.55
C ASP A 90 -11.39 4.28 -5.47
N ILE A 91 -11.70 3.08 -5.94
CA ILE A 91 -10.83 2.35 -6.89
C ILE A 91 -10.68 3.15 -8.19
N TRP A 92 -11.78 3.68 -8.73
CA TRP A 92 -11.76 4.47 -9.95
C TRP A 92 -10.91 5.74 -9.87
N GLN A 93 -10.87 6.37 -8.72
CA GLN A 93 -10.12 7.60 -8.49
C GLN A 93 -8.65 7.35 -8.14
N THR A 94 -8.28 6.10 -7.88
CA THR A 94 -6.89 5.78 -7.52
C THR A 94 -5.96 5.91 -8.72
N PRO A 95 -4.88 6.68 -8.60
CA PRO A 95 -3.89 6.80 -9.66
C PRO A 95 -3.05 5.52 -9.73
N ILE A 96 -3.33 4.67 -10.71
CA ILE A 96 -2.59 3.44 -10.94
C ILE A 96 -1.65 3.65 -12.13
N PRO A 97 -0.34 3.42 -11.97
CA PRO A 97 0.62 3.53 -13.07
C PRO A 97 0.27 2.57 -14.21
N LYS A 98 0.43 3.00 -15.46
CA LYS A 98 0.25 2.13 -16.61
C LYS A 98 1.51 1.28 -16.82
N PRO A 99 1.42 -0.05 -16.78
CA PRO A 99 2.57 -0.91 -16.99
C PRO A 99 2.96 -0.97 -18.47
N ASN A 100 4.24 -1.12 -18.75
CA ASN A 100 4.70 -1.62 -20.03
C ASN A 100 4.61 -3.16 -20.08
N ASN A 101 4.89 -3.76 -21.23
CA ASN A 101 4.76 -5.22 -21.40
C ASN A 101 5.66 -6.03 -20.46
N ALA A 102 6.87 -5.55 -20.15
CA ALA A 102 7.78 -6.23 -19.24
C ALA A 102 7.27 -6.17 -17.79
N GLU A 103 6.81 -5.01 -17.36
CA GLU A 103 6.21 -4.79 -16.03
C GLU A 103 4.91 -5.60 -15.87
N LEU A 104 4.10 -5.70 -16.93
CA LEU A 104 2.89 -6.52 -16.92
C LEU A 104 3.24 -8.02 -16.75
N THR A 105 4.23 -8.51 -17.48
CA THR A 105 4.72 -9.89 -17.34
C THR A 105 5.29 -10.14 -15.95
N GLU A 106 6.05 -9.20 -15.39
CA GLU A 106 6.59 -9.30 -14.03
C GLU A 106 5.47 -9.38 -13.00
N ALA A 107 4.46 -8.53 -13.12
CA ALA A 107 3.30 -8.55 -12.22
C ALA A 107 2.54 -9.89 -12.26
N CYS A 108 2.32 -10.44 -13.46
CA CYS A 108 1.71 -11.76 -13.62
C CYS A 108 2.52 -12.86 -12.91
N ASN A 109 3.84 -12.84 -13.06
CA ASN A 109 4.72 -13.80 -12.39
C ASN A 109 4.69 -13.65 -10.86
N ILE A 110 4.62 -12.42 -10.35
CA ILE A 110 4.48 -12.15 -8.92
C ILE A 110 3.13 -12.66 -8.40
N PHE A 111 2.04 -12.36 -9.10
CA PHE A 111 0.71 -12.85 -8.75
C PHE A 111 0.68 -14.37 -8.66
N ASP A 112 1.16 -15.07 -9.69
CA ASP A 112 1.17 -16.53 -9.75
C ASP A 112 2.05 -17.16 -8.64
N LYS A 113 3.14 -16.50 -8.25
CA LYS A 113 3.95 -16.90 -7.09
C LYS A 113 3.20 -16.72 -5.79
N LEU A 114 2.50 -15.60 -5.59
CA LEU A 114 1.77 -15.31 -4.37
C LEU A 114 0.61 -16.26 -4.13
N VAL A 115 -0.08 -16.69 -5.18
CA VAL A 115 -1.12 -17.74 -5.08
C VAL A 115 -0.54 -19.03 -4.49
N ASN A 116 0.68 -19.40 -4.90
CA ASN A 116 1.35 -20.63 -4.43
C ASN A 116 2.13 -20.44 -3.12
N SER A 117 2.60 -19.24 -2.84
CA SER A 117 3.47 -18.91 -1.70
C SER A 117 3.11 -17.55 -1.08
N PRO A 118 2.03 -17.45 -0.29
CA PRO A 118 1.56 -16.17 0.29
C PRO A 118 2.59 -15.46 1.19
N LYS A 119 3.66 -16.14 1.59
CA LYS A 119 4.73 -15.56 2.42
C LYS A 119 5.67 -14.62 1.67
N GLU A 120 5.61 -14.60 0.34
CA GLU A 120 6.48 -13.79 -0.51
C GLU A 120 5.91 -12.38 -0.80
N ASN A 121 5.08 -11.84 0.09
CA ASN A 121 4.47 -10.51 -0.04
C ASN A 121 5.48 -9.39 -0.27
N TYR A 122 6.75 -9.57 0.09
CA TYR A 122 7.80 -8.59 -0.18
C TYR A 122 8.00 -8.31 -1.68
N LEU A 123 7.75 -9.30 -2.55
CA LEU A 123 7.86 -9.12 -4.01
C LEU A 123 6.83 -8.13 -4.52
N LEU A 124 5.59 -8.25 -4.05
CA LEU A 124 4.50 -7.34 -4.36
C LEU A 124 4.82 -5.91 -3.89
N GLU A 125 5.33 -5.75 -2.66
CA GLU A 125 5.71 -4.45 -2.13
C GLU A 125 6.83 -3.80 -2.94
N GLN A 126 7.86 -4.57 -3.27
CA GLN A 126 8.97 -4.07 -4.08
C GLN A 126 8.50 -3.65 -5.47
N PHE A 127 7.67 -4.46 -6.11
CA PHE A 127 7.11 -4.17 -7.42
C PHE A 127 6.26 -2.88 -7.39
N ALA A 128 5.33 -2.77 -6.45
CA ALA A 128 4.48 -1.58 -6.33
C ALA A 128 5.30 -0.31 -6.09
N ARG A 129 6.29 -0.35 -5.19
CA ARG A 129 7.19 0.79 -4.93
C ARG A 129 7.95 1.22 -6.18
N ASN A 130 8.43 0.27 -6.99
CA ASN A 130 9.10 0.54 -8.25
C ASN A 130 8.14 1.18 -9.27
N MET A 131 6.91 0.65 -9.41
CA MET A 131 5.90 1.20 -10.32
C MET A 131 5.56 2.66 -10.01
N TYR A 132 5.45 3.01 -8.74
CA TYR A 132 5.22 4.40 -8.30
C TYR A 132 6.51 5.22 -8.21
N ARG A 133 7.68 4.65 -8.51
CA ARG A 133 9.00 5.30 -8.47
C ARG A 133 9.29 5.98 -7.12
N LEU A 134 8.89 5.30 -6.04
CA LEU A 134 9.05 5.83 -4.70
C LEU A 134 10.51 5.89 -4.29
N LYS A 135 10.86 6.97 -3.62
CA LYS A 135 12.17 7.12 -2.98
C LYS A 135 12.19 6.39 -1.63
N GLU A 136 13.37 6.07 -1.15
CA GLU A 136 13.57 5.33 0.10
C GLU A 136 12.83 5.97 1.29
N TYR A 137 12.88 7.30 1.43
CA TYR A 137 12.20 7.98 2.53
C TYR A 137 10.67 7.92 2.43
N GLU A 138 10.12 7.88 1.20
CA GLU A 138 8.68 7.71 0.97
C GLU A 138 8.24 6.29 1.35
N CYS A 139 9.08 5.29 1.05
CA CYS A 139 8.84 3.92 1.50
C CYS A 139 8.80 3.83 3.03
N TYR A 140 9.72 4.48 3.74
CA TYR A 140 9.70 4.53 5.21
C TYR A 140 8.44 5.20 5.75
N GLN A 141 7.99 6.30 5.13
CA GLN A 141 6.74 6.96 5.54
C GLN A 141 5.53 6.04 5.39
N ILE A 142 5.44 5.28 4.30
CA ILE A 142 4.38 4.31 4.07
C ILE A 142 4.40 3.24 5.15
N ASP A 143 5.57 2.65 5.41
CA ASP A 143 5.73 1.61 6.41
C ASP A 143 5.37 2.12 7.81
N ASP A 144 5.83 3.31 8.19
CA ASP A 144 5.51 3.93 9.48
C ASP A 144 4.01 4.16 9.66
N VAL A 145 3.32 4.64 8.63
CA VAL A 145 1.87 4.86 8.70
C VAL A 145 1.11 3.53 8.82
N ILE A 146 1.49 2.52 8.06
CA ILE A 146 0.81 1.21 8.10
C ILE A 146 1.10 0.48 9.42
N ASP A 147 2.36 0.46 9.88
CA ASP A 147 2.76 -0.33 11.03
C ASP A 147 2.41 0.32 12.37
N TYR A 148 2.33 1.67 12.42
CA TYR A 148 2.12 2.38 13.69
C TYR A 148 0.82 3.19 13.73
N VAL A 149 0.56 4.02 12.73
CA VAL A 149 -0.61 4.90 12.75
C VAL A 149 -1.88 4.08 12.55
N TYR A 150 -1.88 3.22 11.54
CA TYR A 150 -3.04 2.37 11.25
C TYR A 150 -3.38 1.44 12.42
N ASP A 151 -2.38 0.74 12.97
CA ASP A 151 -2.58 -0.18 14.10
C ASP A 151 -3.12 0.54 15.34
N TYR A 152 -2.61 1.74 15.62
CA TYR A 152 -3.12 2.57 16.72
C TYR A 152 -4.60 2.90 16.57
N PHE A 153 -5.02 3.36 15.39
CA PHE A 153 -6.41 3.74 15.16
C PHE A 153 -7.36 2.55 15.15
N LYS A 154 -6.94 1.42 14.59
CA LYS A 154 -7.77 0.22 14.45
C LYS A 154 -7.84 -0.63 15.70
N ASN A 155 -6.71 -0.97 16.25
CA ASN A 155 -6.63 -1.94 17.33
C ASN A 155 -6.55 -1.27 18.69
N LYS A 156 -6.50 0.08 18.75
CA LYS A 156 -6.26 0.86 19.98
C LYS A 156 -4.97 0.43 20.69
N ASN A 157 -4.10 -0.27 19.99
CA ASN A 157 -2.80 -0.64 20.50
C ASN A 157 -1.93 0.61 20.57
N ARG A 158 -1.38 0.90 21.75
CA ARG A 158 -0.34 1.90 21.83
C ARG A 158 0.85 1.37 21.04
N SER A 159 1.11 1.99 19.90
CA SER A 159 2.28 1.64 19.10
C SER A 159 3.54 1.82 19.91
N VAL A 160 4.60 1.14 19.51
CA VAL A 160 5.94 1.26 20.12
C VAL A 160 6.40 2.73 20.16
N SER A 161 5.93 3.57 19.23
CA SER A 161 6.20 5.00 19.17
C SER A 161 5.67 5.80 20.37
N PHE A 162 4.69 5.27 21.12
CA PHE A 162 4.21 5.88 22.37
C PHE A 162 4.98 5.43 23.62
N PHE A 163 5.88 4.47 23.51
CA PHE A 163 6.78 4.13 24.59
C PHE A 163 7.93 5.15 24.62
N ARG A 164 8.38 5.51 25.84
CA ARG A 164 9.57 6.35 25.97
C ARG A 164 10.74 5.67 25.24
N PRO A 165 11.25 6.26 24.17
CA PRO A 165 12.35 5.66 23.44
C PRO A 165 13.61 5.66 24.34
N SER A 166 14.43 4.63 24.20
CA SER A 166 15.73 4.59 24.87
C SER A 166 16.68 5.63 24.24
N ILE A 167 17.76 5.96 24.97
CA ILE A 167 18.82 6.84 24.43
C ILE A 167 19.36 6.29 23.10
N ASP A 168 19.47 4.97 22.98
CA ASP A 168 19.97 4.36 21.75
C ASP A 168 18.98 4.49 20.58
N ASN A 169 17.68 4.45 20.83
CA ASN A 169 16.68 4.75 19.82
C ASN A 169 16.81 6.21 19.31
N TYR A 170 17.05 7.17 20.21
CA TYR A 170 17.30 8.56 19.81
C TYR A 170 18.58 8.71 18.98
N LYS A 171 19.66 8.01 19.33
CA LYS A 171 20.91 8.01 18.54
C LYS A 171 20.69 7.45 17.13
N LEU A 172 19.96 6.33 17.02
CA LEU A 172 19.60 5.71 15.73
C LEU A 172 18.75 6.66 14.89
N TYR A 173 17.73 7.27 15.50
CA TYR A 173 16.91 8.27 14.83
C TYR A 173 17.75 9.46 14.31
N TYR A 174 18.62 10.01 15.18
CA TYR A 174 19.50 11.10 14.80
C TYR A 174 20.44 10.73 13.65
N ALA A 175 21.03 9.54 13.70
CA ALA A 175 21.92 9.06 12.64
C ALA A 175 21.16 8.92 11.30
N SER A 176 19.95 8.39 11.33
CA SER A 176 19.07 8.27 10.18
C SER A 176 18.68 9.65 9.61
N LEU A 177 18.22 10.56 10.46
CA LEU A 177 17.85 11.92 10.08
C LEU A 177 19.05 12.67 9.48
N LYS A 178 20.21 12.61 10.11
CA LYS A 178 21.44 13.19 9.60
C LYS A 178 21.81 12.61 8.23
N GLY A 179 21.67 11.29 8.05
CA GLY A 179 21.89 10.62 6.76
C GLY A 179 20.95 11.11 5.68
N ILE A 180 19.66 11.27 6.00
CA ILE A 180 18.64 11.79 5.07
C ILE A 180 18.99 13.24 4.69
N LEU A 181 19.24 14.11 5.65
CA LEU A 181 19.54 15.51 5.42
C LEU A 181 20.83 15.69 4.60
N THR A 182 21.88 14.91 4.88
CA THR A 182 23.12 14.93 4.11
C THR A 182 22.91 14.47 2.67
N ARG A 183 22.10 13.45 2.43
CA ARG A 183 21.76 12.99 1.07
C ARG A 183 20.91 13.99 0.30
N THR A 184 19.96 14.63 0.97
CA THR A 184 19.01 15.57 0.35
C THR A 184 19.67 16.91 0.00
N PHE A 185 20.50 17.42 0.90
CA PHE A 185 21.09 18.77 0.76
C PHE A 185 22.58 18.77 0.38
N GLY A 186 23.19 17.58 0.27
CA GLY A 186 24.58 17.38 -0.10
C GLY A 186 25.57 17.66 1.03
N THR A 187 26.79 17.18 0.84
CA THR A 187 27.88 17.33 1.83
C THR A 187 28.46 18.77 1.93
N GLY A 188 28.14 19.64 0.98
CA GLY A 188 28.65 21.01 0.94
C GLY A 188 27.98 22.00 1.90
N MET A 189 26.81 21.65 2.45
CA MET A 189 26.09 22.51 3.41
C MET A 189 26.31 22.12 4.88
N GLY A 190 27.38 21.43 5.20
CA GLY A 190 27.86 21.21 6.56
C GLY A 190 26.79 21.10 7.65
N PHE A 191 25.87 20.14 7.56
CA PHE A 191 24.99 19.84 8.70
C PHE A 191 25.83 19.31 9.83
N SER A 192 26.21 20.17 10.75
CA SER A 192 26.69 19.78 12.07
C SER A 192 25.52 19.93 13.04
N GLY A 193 25.18 18.88 13.73
CA GLY A 193 24.15 18.91 14.75
C GLY A 193 24.57 17.99 15.89
N ASP A 194 24.33 18.43 17.11
CA ASP A 194 24.54 17.65 18.31
C ASP A 194 23.18 17.24 18.87
N LEU A 195 23.12 16.03 19.40
CA LEU A 195 21.91 15.53 20.04
C LEU A 195 21.96 15.83 21.53
N TYR A 196 21.10 16.75 21.99
CA TYR A 196 20.97 17.07 23.40
C TYR A 196 19.81 16.31 24.01
N PHE A 197 20.08 15.55 25.08
CA PHE A 197 19.03 14.93 25.88
C PHE A 197 18.70 15.85 27.06
N GLY A 198 17.54 16.48 27.00
CA GLY A 198 17.00 17.29 28.09
C GLY A 198 15.84 16.56 28.77
N ASN A 199 15.75 16.65 30.09
CA ASN A 199 14.54 16.34 30.84
C ASN A 199 13.58 17.53 30.65
N ALA A 200 12.68 17.45 29.66
CA ALA A 200 11.55 18.38 29.65
C ALA A 200 10.62 17.97 30.80
N PRO A 201 10.23 18.88 31.69
CA PRO A 201 9.14 18.60 32.62
C PRO A 201 7.87 18.34 31.82
N LEU A 202 7.17 17.27 32.14
CA LEU A 202 5.84 16.92 31.63
C LEU A 202 4.81 17.94 32.12
#